data_8e75658105f092957068d6bdcab2b7b6
#
_entry.id   8e75658105f092957068d6bdcab2b7b6
#
_cell.length_a   1.000
_cell.length_b   1.000
_cell.length_c   1.000
_cell.angle_alpha   90.00
_cell.angle_beta   90.00
_cell.angle_gamma   90.00
#
_symmetry.space_group_name_H-M   'P 1'
#
loop_
_entity.id
_entity.type
_entity.pdbx_description
1 polymer ?
#
loop_
_entity_poly.entity_id
_entity_poly.type
_entity_poly.pdbx_seq_one_letter_code
_entity_poly.pdbx_strand_id
1 'polypeptide(L)'
;MYNSTIFSTLTELHDYQQVISRKFPSPQRDPAGIKIAGRNINNLRYADDTTLMAESEEELKSLLMKVKVESEKVGLNLNIQKTMIMVSGPIISWEIDEETVETVSDFILEGSKITADGDCSHEIKRYLLLGRKVMTNLDSIFKSRDITLPTKVCLVKAMFFPVVIYGCESWTMKKAEHRRIDAFELWCWRRLFRVPWTARRSNQSILKEISP
;
A
#
# COMPACT_ATOMS: atom_id res chain seq x y z
N MET A 1 -18.63 -18.07 6.09
CA MET A 1 -17.50 -18.23 7.01
C MET A 1 -16.56 -17.07 6.73
N TYR A 2 -16.49 -16.10 7.61
CA TYR A 2 -15.53 -15.00 7.49
C TYR A 2 -14.20 -15.53 8.03
N ASN A 3 -13.22 -15.76 7.16
CA ASN A 3 -11.86 -16.02 7.59
C ASN A 3 -11.34 -14.73 8.20
N SER A 4 -11.16 -14.72 9.53
CA SER A 4 -10.53 -13.60 10.24
C SER A 4 -9.06 -13.60 9.87
N THR A 5 -8.63 -12.68 9.01
CA THR A 5 -7.21 -12.51 8.72
C THR A 5 -6.66 -11.49 9.70
N ILE A 6 -5.64 -11.86 10.45
CA ILE A 6 -5.03 -11.01 11.47
C ILE A 6 -3.64 -10.63 10.99
N PHE A 7 -3.32 -9.34 11.04
CA PHE A 7 -2.02 -8.80 10.64
C PHE A 7 -1.34 -8.19 11.86
N SER A 8 -0.05 -8.43 12.00
CA SER A 8 0.80 -7.72 12.95
C SER A 8 1.96 -7.09 12.20
N THR A 9 2.18 -5.81 12.39
CA THR A 9 3.29 -5.08 11.76
C THR A 9 4.33 -4.76 12.81
N LEU A 10 5.58 -5.17 12.54
CA LEU A 10 6.75 -4.99 13.40
C LEU A 10 7.68 -4.02 12.70
N THR A 11 7.90 -2.84 13.27
CA THR A 11 8.79 -1.80 12.74
C THR A 11 10.11 -1.72 13.52
N GLU A 12 11.19 -1.34 12.83
CA GLU A 12 12.56 -1.13 13.33
C GLU A 12 13.39 -2.39 13.64
N LEU A 13 13.72 -3.14 12.60
CA LEU A 13 14.59 -4.31 12.75
C LEU A 13 15.63 -4.41 11.61
N HIS A 14 16.44 -3.36 11.42
CA HIS A 14 17.37 -3.22 10.27
C HIS A 14 18.33 -4.42 10.07
N ASP A 15 18.76 -5.07 11.14
CA ASP A 15 19.64 -6.26 11.08
C ASP A 15 18.88 -7.60 11.00
N TYR A 16 17.57 -7.54 11.02
CA TYR A 16 16.69 -8.70 11.16
C TYR A 16 16.54 -9.56 9.91
N GLN A 17 16.63 -8.94 8.74
CA GLN A 17 16.39 -9.66 7.47
C GLN A 17 17.34 -10.85 7.29
N GLN A 18 18.60 -10.73 7.71
CA GLN A 18 19.54 -11.84 7.57
C GLN A 18 19.27 -12.98 8.58
N VAL A 19 18.86 -12.65 9.79
CA VAL A 19 18.61 -13.64 10.85
C VAL A 19 17.29 -14.36 10.62
N ILE A 20 16.24 -13.61 10.34
CA ILE A 20 14.91 -14.18 10.11
C ILE A 20 14.87 -14.95 8.78
N SER A 21 15.53 -14.48 7.73
CA SER A 21 15.60 -15.21 6.44
C SER A 21 16.29 -16.56 6.55
N ARG A 22 17.24 -16.71 7.47
CA ARG A 22 17.97 -18.00 7.70
C ARG A 22 17.18 -18.97 8.58
N LYS A 23 16.39 -18.46 9.54
CA LYS A 23 15.72 -19.30 10.56
C LYS A 23 14.23 -19.51 10.33
N PHE A 24 13.57 -18.59 9.65
CA PHE A 24 12.23 -18.82 9.12
C PHE A 24 12.39 -19.20 7.64
N PRO A 25 12.43 -20.49 7.32
CA PRO A 25 12.48 -20.95 5.95
C PRO A 25 11.28 -20.39 5.19
N SER A 26 11.47 -20.24 3.87
CA SER A 26 10.46 -19.76 2.94
C SER A 26 9.05 -20.28 3.28
N PRO A 27 7.99 -19.50 3.06
CA PRO A 27 6.60 -19.75 3.51
C PRO A 27 6.02 -21.15 3.26
N GLN A 28 6.72 -21.99 2.52
CA GLN A 28 6.24 -23.29 2.06
C GLN A 28 6.31 -24.46 3.09
N ARG A 29 6.90 -24.27 4.27
CA ARG A 29 7.09 -25.38 5.25
C ARG A 29 6.35 -25.20 6.57
N ASP A 30 5.83 -24.02 6.88
CA ASP A 30 5.05 -23.79 8.09
C ASP A 30 3.55 -23.89 7.73
N PRO A 31 2.74 -24.73 8.40
CA PRO A 31 1.30 -24.81 8.16
C PRO A 31 0.57 -23.52 8.58
N ALA A 32 1.20 -22.69 9.42
CA ALA A 32 0.67 -21.41 9.86
C ALA A 32 0.62 -20.38 8.73
N GLY A 33 -0.37 -19.50 8.75
CA GLY A 33 -0.54 -18.39 7.80
C GLY A 33 -1.82 -18.45 6.97
N ILE A 34 -1.95 -17.53 6.05
CA ILE A 34 -3.10 -17.43 5.15
C ILE A 34 -2.82 -18.06 3.79
N LYS A 35 -3.83 -18.67 3.18
CA LYS A 35 -3.70 -19.28 1.85
C LYS A 35 -3.98 -18.25 0.75
N ILE A 36 -2.94 -17.89 -0.03
CA ILE A 36 -3.06 -17.04 -1.20
C ILE A 36 -2.61 -17.81 -2.44
N ALA A 37 -3.48 -17.97 -3.42
CA ALA A 37 -3.19 -18.69 -4.67
C ALA A 37 -2.59 -20.10 -4.44
N GLY A 38 -3.09 -20.81 -3.43
CA GLY A 38 -2.63 -22.17 -3.09
C GLY A 38 -1.30 -22.23 -2.32
N ARG A 39 -0.70 -21.09 -1.98
CA ARG A 39 0.51 -21.00 -1.15
C ARG A 39 0.16 -20.49 0.24
N ASN A 40 0.79 -21.05 1.25
CA ASN A 40 0.65 -20.58 2.62
C ASN A 40 1.63 -19.43 2.86
N ILE A 41 1.11 -18.24 3.25
CA ILE A 41 1.91 -17.05 3.52
C ILE A 41 1.64 -16.64 4.96
N ASN A 42 2.68 -16.65 5.78
CA ASN A 42 2.62 -16.29 7.19
C ASN A 42 3.37 -15.00 7.54
N ASN A 43 4.18 -14.48 6.61
CA ASN A 43 4.88 -13.21 6.80
C ASN A 43 5.17 -12.52 5.48
N LEU A 44 5.19 -11.20 5.51
CA LEU A 44 5.73 -10.31 4.49
C LEU A 44 6.81 -9.45 5.13
N ARG A 45 7.88 -9.19 4.40
CA ARG A 45 9.03 -8.45 4.91
C ARG A 45 9.51 -7.43 3.91
N TYR A 46 9.73 -6.23 4.40
CA TYR A 46 10.30 -5.15 3.62
C TYR A 46 11.19 -4.30 4.52
N ALA A 47 12.48 -4.24 4.21
CA ALA A 47 13.50 -3.58 5.03
C ALA A 47 13.38 -4.00 6.51
N ASP A 48 13.09 -3.07 7.38
CA ASP A 48 12.87 -3.25 8.82
C ASP A 48 11.42 -3.59 9.20
N ASP A 49 10.49 -3.50 8.26
CA ASP A 49 9.08 -3.84 8.49
C ASP A 49 8.82 -5.35 8.27
N THR A 50 8.18 -5.98 9.22
CA THR A 50 7.71 -7.37 9.11
C THR A 50 6.22 -7.41 9.43
N THR A 51 5.44 -7.97 8.52
CA THR A 51 4.01 -8.22 8.74
C THR A 51 3.80 -9.71 8.91
N LEU A 52 3.22 -10.14 10.03
CA LEU A 52 2.79 -11.51 10.28
C LEU A 52 1.32 -11.65 9.92
N MET A 53 0.96 -12.81 9.37
CA MET A 53 -0.40 -13.12 8.93
C MET A 53 -0.81 -14.48 9.44
N ALA A 54 -2.05 -14.59 9.98
CA ALA A 54 -2.61 -15.83 10.47
C ALA A 54 -4.14 -15.85 10.28
N GLU A 55 -4.71 -17.06 10.28
CA GLU A 55 -6.16 -17.28 10.21
C GLU A 55 -6.82 -17.22 11.59
N SER A 56 -6.06 -17.37 12.70
CA SER A 56 -6.54 -17.30 14.07
C SER A 56 -5.63 -16.49 14.99
N GLU A 57 -6.20 -16.08 16.12
CA GLU A 57 -5.48 -15.34 17.17
C GLU A 57 -4.35 -16.15 17.78
N GLU A 58 -4.62 -17.43 18.08
CA GLU A 58 -3.65 -18.36 18.69
C GLU A 58 -2.47 -18.59 17.76
N GLU A 59 -2.76 -18.71 16.46
CA GLU A 59 -1.73 -18.88 15.44
C GLU A 59 -0.84 -17.62 15.34
N LEU A 60 -1.44 -16.44 15.32
CA LEU A 60 -0.69 -15.17 15.29
C LEU A 60 0.16 -15.00 16.56
N LYS A 61 -0.38 -15.31 17.75
CA LYS A 61 0.37 -15.29 19.02
C LYS A 61 1.58 -16.25 18.94
N SER A 62 1.38 -17.46 18.43
CA SER A 62 2.47 -18.43 18.25
C SER A 62 3.56 -17.92 17.31
N LEU A 63 3.18 -17.32 16.17
CA LEU A 63 4.13 -16.73 15.22
C LEU A 63 4.90 -15.57 15.85
N LEU A 64 4.21 -14.68 16.55
CA LEU A 64 4.80 -13.51 17.19
C LEU A 64 5.79 -13.92 18.30
N MET A 65 5.45 -14.91 19.13
CA MET A 65 6.35 -15.42 20.15
C MET A 65 7.58 -16.11 19.56
N LYS A 66 7.44 -16.84 18.44
CA LYS A 66 8.60 -17.39 17.71
C LYS A 66 9.51 -16.24 17.22
N VAL A 67 8.95 -15.20 16.62
CA VAL A 67 9.74 -14.04 16.17
C VAL A 67 10.44 -13.40 17.34
N LYS A 68 9.76 -13.16 18.46
CA LYS A 68 10.34 -12.57 19.67
C LYS A 68 11.53 -13.38 20.18
N VAL A 69 11.35 -14.68 20.42
CA VAL A 69 12.42 -15.56 20.93
C VAL A 69 13.63 -15.61 19.99
N GLU A 70 13.38 -15.69 18.69
CA GLU A 70 14.50 -15.72 17.73
C GLU A 70 15.23 -14.35 17.64
N SER A 71 14.50 -13.26 17.84
CA SER A 71 15.05 -11.91 17.85
C SER A 71 15.94 -11.69 19.08
N GLU A 72 15.47 -12.05 20.25
CA GLU A 72 16.23 -11.94 21.51
C GLU A 72 17.56 -12.70 21.47
N LYS A 73 17.62 -13.86 20.78
CA LYS A 73 18.88 -14.63 20.61
C LYS A 73 19.98 -13.86 19.87
N VAL A 74 19.62 -12.86 19.09
CA VAL A 74 20.57 -12.02 18.33
C VAL A 74 20.67 -10.61 18.89
N GLY A 75 20.12 -10.39 20.09
CA GLY A 75 20.20 -9.11 20.79
C GLY A 75 19.22 -8.06 20.29
N LEU A 76 18.17 -8.47 19.58
CA LEU A 76 17.15 -7.57 19.06
C LEU A 76 15.86 -7.73 19.88
N ASN A 77 15.30 -6.64 20.34
CA ASN A 77 14.06 -6.63 21.11
C ASN A 77 12.86 -6.19 20.24
N LEU A 78 11.75 -6.87 20.43
CA LEU A 78 10.48 -6.47 19.82
C LEU A 78 10.00 -5.15 20.40
N ASN A 79 9.72 -4.17 19.56
CA ASN A 79 9.13 -2.90 20.00
C ASN A 79 7.60 -3.04 20.06
N ILE A 80 7.06 -3.36 21.24
CA ILE A 80 5.63 -3.59 21.45
C ILE A 80 4.82 -2.32 21.17
N GLN A 81 5.36 -1.14 21.50
CA GLN A 81 4.66 0.14 21.28
C GLN A 81 4.49 0.50 19.80
N LYS A 82 5.34 -0.06 18.92
CA LYS A 82 5.24 0.10 17.47
C LYS A 82 4.57 -1.08 16.78
N THR A 83 4.28 -2.14 17.53
CA THR A 83 3.57 -3.30 17.02
C THR A 83 2.09 -2.99 16.96
N MET A 84 1.47 -3.17 15.80
CA MET A 84 0.04 -2.94 15.57
C MET A 84 -0.61 -4.24 15.14
N ILE A 85 -1.84 -4.46 15.57
CA ILE A 85 -2.62 -5.63 15.20
C ILE A 85 -3.88 -5.17 14.47
N MET A 86 -4.10 -5.71 13.29
CA MET A 86 -5.31 -5.49 12.52
C MET A 86 -6.10 -6.79 12.39
N VAL A 87 -7.38 -6.75 12.75
CA VAL A 87 -8.27 -7.92 12.74
C VAL A 87 -9.44 -7.64 11.81
N SER A 88 -9.75 -8.60 10.93
CA SER A 88 -10.98 -8.58 10.12
C SER A 88 -12.13 -9.17 10.95
N GLY A 89 -12.62 -8.42 11.94
CA GLY A 89 -13.67 -8.87 12.86
C GLY A 89 -13.80 -7.96 14.08
N PRO A 90 -14.56 -8.39 15.10
CA PRO A 90 -14.68 -7.62 16.34
C PRO A 90 -13.32 -7.49 17.02
N ILE A 91 -13.00 -6.28 17.46
CA ILE A 91 -11.74 -5.93 18.08
C ILE A 91 -11.68 -6.58 19.47
N ILE A 92 -10.63 -7.35 19.72
CA ILE A 92 -10.29 -7.93 21.01
C ILE A 92 -9.03 -7.20 21.51
N SER A 93 -8.94 -6.90 22.80
CA SER A 93 -7.70 -6.37 23.39
C SER A 93 -6.61 -7.43 23.33
N TRP A 94 -5.43 -7.06 22.83
CA TRP A 94 -4.28 -7.92 22.75
C TRP A 94 -3.21 -7.51 23.76
N GLU A 95 -2.63 -8.49 24.43
CA GLU A 95 -1.54 -8.30 25.37
C GLU A 95 -0.36 -9.18 25.03
N ILE A 96 0.84 -8.60 25.06
CA ILE A 96 2.11 -9.27 24.91
C ILE A 96 2.97 -8.86 26.10
N ASP A 97 3.40 -9.83 26.92
CA ASP A 97 4.20 -9.58 28.13
C ASP A 97 3.57 -8.55 29.08
N GLU A 98 2.27 -8.63 29.31
CA GLU A 98 1.49 -7.69 30.16
C GLU A 98 1.39 -6.26 29.57
N GLU A 99 1.92 -6.00 28.36
CA GLU A 99 1.73 -4.75 27.64
C GLU A 99 0.61 -4.88 26.61
N THR A 100 -0.29 -3.90 26.59
CA THR A 100 -1.39 -3.85 25.62
C THR A 100 -0.88 -3.44 24.25
N VAL A 101 -1.18 -4.24 23.23
CA VAL A 101 -0.85 -3.94 21.82
C VAL A 101 -1.98 -3.14 21.18
N GLU A 102 -1.62 -2.11 20.42
CA GLU A 102 -2.60 -1.29 19.72
C GLU A 102 -3.31 -2.09 18.62
N THR A 103 -4.64 -2.09 18.68
CA THR A 103 -5.49 -2.65 17.63
C THR A 103 -5.96 -1.55 16.72
N VAL A 104 -5.70 -1.72 15.41
CA VAL A 104 -5.98 -0.69 14.39
C VAL A 104 -6.93 -1.21 13.32
N SER A 105 -7.70 -0.32 12.73
CA SER A 105 -8.58 -0.61 11.57
C SER A 105 -7.84 -0.55 10.25
N ASP A 106 -6.71 0.13 10.23
CA ASP A 106 -5.86 0.31 9.06
C ASP A 106 -4.41 0.60 9.46
N PHE A 107 -3.47 0.29 8.57
CA PHE A 107 -2.05 0.63 8.73
C PHE A 107 -1.41 0.93 7.38
N ILE A 108 -0.22 1.52 7.40
CA ILE A 108 0.56 1.81 6.19
C ILE A 108 1.69 0.78 6.09
N LEU A 109 1.67 -0.02 5.01
CA LEU A 109 2.75 -0.93 4.64
C LEU A 109 3.34 -0.46 3.31
N GLU A 110 4.66 -0.22 3.29
CA GLU A 110 5.38 0.23 2.07
C GLU A 110 4.75 1.45 1.39
N GLY A 111 4.20 2.37 2.19
CA GLY A 111 3.52 3.56 1.68
C GLY A 111 2.09 3.34 1.19
N SER A 112 1.59 2.11 1.19
CA SER A 112 0.20 1.77 0.86
C SER A 112 -0.64 1.58 2.12
N LYS A 113 -1.82 2.20 2.15
CA LYS A 113 -2.77 2.04 3.24
C LYS A 113 -3.57 0.75 3.08
N ILE A 114 -3.41 -0.17 4.03
CA ILE A 114 -4.16 -1.42 4.10
C ILE A 114 -5.25 -1.28 5.16
N THR A 115 -6.46 -1.71 4.84
CA THR A 115 -7.64 -1.64 5.71
C THR A 115 -8.16 -3.04 6.02
N ALA A 116 -8.72 -3.24 7.21
CA ALA A 116 -9.25 -4.53 7.67
C ALA A 116 -10.40 -5.06 6.79
N ASP A 117 -11.16 -4.17 6.14
CA ASP A 117 -12.24 -4.51 5.21
C ASP A 117 -11.76 -4.72 3.76
N GLY A 118 -10.48 -4.49 3.48
CA GLY A 118 -9.90 -4.60 2.13
C GLY A 118 -10.40 -3.53 1.15
N ASP A 119 -11.02 -2.43 1.63
CA ASP A 119 -11.49 -1.35 0.76
C ASP A 119 -10.38 -0.35 0.43
N CYS A 120 -9.91 -0.37 -0.81
CA CYS A 120 -8.89 0.53 -1.31
C CYS A 120 -9.40 1.94 -1.69
N SER A 121 -10.70 2.23 -1.56
CA SER A 121 -11.28 3.52 -1.99
C SER A 121 -10.64 4.72 -1.31
N HIS A 122 -10.27 4.59 -0.03
CA HIS A 122 -9.59 5.64 0.73
C HIS A 122 -8.17 5.88 0.20
N GLU A 123 -7.45 4.81 -0.10
CA GLU A 123 -6.11 4.87 -0.65
C GLU A 123 -6.09 5.49 -2.03
N ILE A 124 -6.97 5.06 -2.91
CA ILE A 124 -7.14 5.66 -4.25
C ILE A 124 -7.40 7.16 -4.13
N LYS A 125 -8.33 7.58 -3.26
CA LYS A 125 -8.60 9.01 -3.04
C LYS A 125 -7.36 9.77 -2.57
N ARG A 126 -6.58 9.19 -1.65
CA ARG A 126 -5.34 9.77 -1.13
C ARG A 126 -4.33 10.01 -2.25
N TYR A 127 -4.06 9.00 -3.09
CA TYR A 127 -3.13 9.12 -4.21
C TYR A 127 -3.61 10.11 -5.27
N LEU A 128 -4.90 10.12 -5.59
CA LEU A 128 -5.44 11.11 -6.53
C LEU A 128 -5.35 12.56 -6.01
N LEU A 129 -5.49 12.76 -4.68
CA LEU A 129 -5.28 14.08 -4.06
C LEU A 129 -3.81 14.50 -4.11
N LEU A 130 -2.88 13.59 -3.80
CA LEU A 130 -1.44 13.83 -3.94
C LEU A 130 -1.08 14.16 -5.39
N GLY A 131 -1.61 13.39 -6.34
CA GLY A 131 -1.43 13.65 -7.76
C GLY A 131 -1.94 15.03 -8.19
N ARG A 132 -3.11 15.46 -7.70
CA ARG A 132 -3.61 16.82 -7.96
C ARG A 132 -2.66 17.90 -7.44
N LYS A 133 -2.10 17.72 -6.24
CA LYS A 133 -1.13 18.64 -5.66
C LYS A 133 0.14 18.71 -6.52
N VAL A 134 0.71 17.57 -6.90
CA VAL A 134 1.89 17.48 -7.77
C VAL A 134 1.62 18.12 -9.12
N MET A 135 0.50 17.80 -9.77
CA MET A 135 0.10 18.36 -11.06
C MET A 135 -0.08 19.87 -11.01
N THR A 136 -0.52 20.40 -9.87
CA THR A 136 -0.62 21.85 -9.64
C THR A 136 0.76 22.49 -9.49
N ASN A 137 1.68 21.85 -8.81
CA ASN A 137 3.06 22.33 -8.66
C ASN A 137 3.82 22.38 -10.00
N LEU A 138 3.45 21.53 -10.96
CA LEU A 138 4.02 21.50 -12.30
C LEU A 138 3.44 22.56 -13.26
N ASP A 139 2.52 23.41 -12.81
CA ASP A 139 1.89 24.44 -13.64
C ASP A 139 2.89 25.38 -14.34
N SER A 140 4.00 25.73 -13.68
CA SER A 140 5.05 26.57 -14.28
C SER A 140 5.68 25.89 -15.50
N ILE A 141 5.93 24.59 -15.41
CA ILE A 141 6.47 23.76 -16.50
C ILE A 141 5.45 23.68 -17.65
N PHE A 142 4.18 23.41 -17.32
CA PHE A 142 3.13 23.32 -18.34
C PHE A 142 2.86 24.66 -19.02
N LYS A 143 3.10 25.78 -18.33
CA LYS A 143 2.97 27.14 -18.85
C LYS A 143 4.16 27.59 -19.72
N SER A 144 5.35 27.03 -19.53
CA SER A 144 6.52 27.38 -20.31
C SER A 144 6.29 27.15 -21.80
N ARG A 145 6.74 28.11 -22.62
CA ARG A 145 6.73 28.01 -24.09
C ARG A 145 7.98 27.31 -24.62
N ASP A 146 9.05 27.26 -23.83
CA ASP A 146 10.34 26.68 -24.21
C ASP A 146 10.31 25.15 -24.17
N ILE A 147 9.33 24.56 -23.46
CA ILE A 147 9.17 23.11 -23.35
C ILE A 147 8.09 22.66 -24.33
N THR A 148 8.49 21.75 -25.23
CA THR A 148 7.58 21.23 -26.25
C THR A 148 6.46 20.36 -25.67
N LEU A 149 5.34 20.27 -26.38
CA LEU A 149 4.21 19.45 -25.95
C LEU A 149 4.56 17.98 -25.78
N PRO A 150 5.29 17.31 -26.70
CA PRO A 150 5.72 15.94 -26.51
C PRO A 150 6.55 15.74 -25.22
N THR A 151 7.45 16.67 -24.92
CA THR A 151 8.24 16.63 -23.67
C THR A 151 7.34 16.71 -22.43
N LYS A 152 6.34 17.60 -22.44
CA LYS A 152 5.37 17.71 -21.33
C LYS A 152 4.55 16.43 -21.16
N VAL A 153 4.12 15.81 -22.25
CA VAL A 153 3.39 14.52 -22.24
C VAL A 153 4.29 13.41 -21.69
N CYS A 154 5.55 13.35 -22.14
CA CYS A 154 6.53 12.39 -21.64
C CYS A 154 6.75 12.56 -20.13
N LEU A 155 6.90 13.79 -19.65
CA LEU A 155 7.03 14.09 -18.21
C LEU A 155 5.86 13.54 -17.39
N VAL A 156 4.63 13.77 -17.85
CA VAL A 156 3.45 13.27 -17.15
C VAL A 156 3.39 11.75 -17.19
N LYS A 157 3.64 11.12 -18.34
CA LYS A 157 3.61 9.66 -18.48
C LYS A 157 4.71 8.97 -17.67
N ALA A 158 5.94 9.47 -17.70
CA ALA A 158 7.10 8.79 -17.12
C ALA A 158 7.36 9.11 -15.65
N MET A 159 6.98 10.28 -15.19
CA MET A 159 7.29 10.72 -13.82
C MET A 159 6.07 10.87 -12.93
N PHE A 160 4.95 11.35 -13.49
CA PHE A 160 3.78 11.66 -12.69
C PHE A 160 2.88 10.45 -12.46
N PHE A 161 2.44 9.76 -13.52
CA PHE A 161 1.53 8.62 -13.36
C PHE A 161 2.11 7.47 -12.53
N PRO A 162 3.40 7.08 -12.63
CA PRO A 162 3.96 6.04 -11.78
C PRO A 162 3.83 6.34 -10.27
N VAL A 163 3.92 7.62 -9.89
CA VAL A 163 3.74 8.03 -8.48
C VAL A 163 2.28 7.90 -8.06
N VAL A 164 1.33 8.24 -8.94
CA VAL A 164 -0.11 8.21 -8.64
C VAL A 164 -0.67 6.79 -8.58
N ILE A 165 -0.13 5.88 -9.41
CA ILE A 165 -0.55 4.47 -9.46
C ILE A 165 0.37 3.55 -8.66
N TYR A 166 1.28 4.10 -7.83
CA TYR A 166 2.15 3.31 -6.97
C TYR A 166 1.32 2.43 -6.03
N GLY A 167 1.65 1.13 -5.96
CA GLY A 167 0.94 0.17 -5.13
C GLY A 167 -0.45 -0.25 -5.66
N CYS A 168 -0.83 0.18 -6.89
CA CYS A 168 -2.15 -0.13 -7.45
C CYS A 168 -2.38 -1.63 -7.71
N GLU A 169 -1.33 -2.43 -7.75
CA GLU A 169 -1.38 -3.89 -7.86
C GLU A 169 -2.09 -4.54 -6.66
N SER A 170 -2.05 -3.88 -5.50
CA SER A 170 -2.74 -4.33 -4.28
C SER A 170 -4.21 -3.88 -4.21
N TRP A 171 -4.67 -3.00 -5.12
CA TRP A 171 -5.99 -2.42 -5.05
C TRP A 171 -7.08 -3.36 -5.58
N THR A 172 -8.07 -3.63 -4.75
CA THR A 172 -9.31 -4.31 -5.18
C THR A 172 -10.22 -3.32 -5.87
N MET A 173 -10.06 -3.16 -7.19
CA MET A 173 -10.69 -2.11 -7.98
C MET A 173 -12.16 -2.38 -8.27
N LYS A 174 -13.07 -1.56 -7.74
CA LYS A 174 -14.49 -1.54 -8.11
C LYS A 174 -14.69 -0.64 -9.36
N LYS A 175 -15.79 -0.83 -10.08
CA LYS A 175 -16.12 0.01 -11.27
C LYS A 175 -16.14 1.52 -10.96
N ALA A 176 -16.51 1.90 -9.74
CA ALA A 176 -16.53 3.30 -9.31
C ALA A 176 -15.14 3.90 -9.21
N GLU A 177 -14.17 3.13 -8.74
CA GLU A 177 -12.76 3.53 -8.63
C GLU A 177 -12.12 3.66 -10.00
N HIS A 178 -12.38 2.74 -10.94
CA HIS A 178 -11.94 2.89 -12.34
C HIS A 178 -12.41 4.23 -12.93
N ARG A 179 -13.71 4.52 -12.82
CA ARG A 179 -14.26 5.80 -13.32
C ARG A 179 -13.61 7.03 -12.68
N ARG A 180 -13.23 6.92 -11.40
CA ARG A 180 -12.57 8.00 -10.67
C ARG A 180 -11.13 8.22 -11.17
N ILE A 181 -10.41 7.14 -11.44
CA ILE A 181 -9.06 7.19 -12.01
C ILE A 181 -9.10 7.73 -13.43
N ASP A 182 -10.01 7.25 -14.28
CA ASP A 182 -10.19 7.74 -15.65
C ASP A 182 -10.54 9.24 -15.67
N ALA A 183 -11.42 9.67 -14.79
CA ALA A 183 -11.78 11.08 -14.67
C ALA A 183 -10.60 11.95 -14.21
N PHE A 184 -9.76 11.40 -13.32
CA PHE A 184 -8.54 12.07 -12.87
C PHE A 184 -7.50 12.16 -13.98
N GLU A 185 -7.26 11.08 -14.72
CA GLU A 185 -6.35 11.07 -15.88
C GLU A 185 -6.78 12.15 -16.90
N LEU A 186 -8.05 12.17 -17.23
CA LEU A 186 -8.60 13.16 -18.15
C LEU A 186 -8.45 14.61 -17.63
N TRP A 187 -8.60 14.81 -16.31
CA TRP A 187 -8.35 16.09 -15.68
C TRP A 187 -6.89 16.51 -15.83
N CYS A 188 -5.93 15.60 -15.68
CA CYS A 188 -4.50 15.87 -15.87
C CYS A 188 -4.21 16.32 -17.30
N TRP A 189 -4.74 15.60 -18.28
CA TRP A 189 -4.55 15.95 -19.70
C TRP A 189 -5.17 17.29 -20.07
N ARG A 190 -6.40 17.54 -19.62
CA ARG A 190 -7.04 18.85 -19.82
C ARG A 190 -6.23 20.00 -19.21
N ARG A 191 -5.65 19.79 -18.02
CA ARG A 191 -4.79 20.78 -17.37
C ARG A 191 -3.51 21.02 -18.16
N LEU A 192 -2.86 19.98 -18.66
CA LEU A 192 -1.67 20.06 -19.50
C LEU A 192 -1.95 20.86 -20.78
N PHE A 193 -3.06 20.57 -21.47
CA PHE A 193 -3.49 21.26 -22.68
C PHE A 193 -4.14 22.64 -22.42
N ARG A 194 -4.33 23.01 -21.16
CA ARG A 194 -5.07 24.23 -20.75
C ARG A 194 -6.47 24.30 -21.35
N VAL A 195 -7.14 23.18 -21.47
CA VAL A 195 -8.52 23.10 -21.92
C VAL A 195 -9.44 23.17 -20.70
N PRO A 196 -10.15 24.31 -20.51
CA PRO A 196 -11.06 24.42 -19.38
C PRO A 196 -12.20 23.43 -19.52
N TRP A 197 -12.78 23.04 -18.39
CA TRP A 197 -13.90 22.08 -18.38
C TRP A 197 -15.11 22.57 -19.19
N THR A 198 -15.28 23.86 -19.26
CA THR A 198 -16.34 24.52 -20.05
C THR A 198 -16.10 24.53 -21.55
N ALA A 199 -14.90 24.20 -22.01
CA ALA A 199 -14.61 24.10 -23.45
C ALA A 199 -15.37 22.92 -24.05
N ARG A 200 -16.02 23.15 -25.19
CA ARG A 200 -16.78 22.11 -25.94
C ARG A 200 -15.86 21.10 -26.66
N ARG A 201 -14.75 20.72 -26.06
CA ARG A 201 -13.87 19.67 -26.58
C ARG A 201 -14.19 18.33 -25.97
N SER A 202 -14.39 17.31 -26.81
CA SER A 202 -14.66 15.97 -26.36
C SER A 202 -13.44 15.33 -25.70
N ASN A 203 -13.68 14.40 -24.76
CA ASN A 203 -12.63 13.65 -24.10
C ASN A 203 -11.78 12.86 -25.10
N GLN A 204 -12.43 12.27 -26.13
CA GLN A 204 -11.74 11.55 -27.19
C GLN A 204 -10.78 12.43 -27.99
N SER A 205 -11.14 13.72 -28.25
CA SER A 205 -10.23 14.64 -28.94
C SER A 205 -9.00 14.99 -28.11
N ILE A 206 -9.12 15.02 -26.79
CA ILE A 206 -8.00 15.23 -25.87
C ILE A 206 -7.07 13.99 -25.89
N LEU A 207 -7.64 12.79 -25.77
CA LEU A 207 -6.86 11.56 -25.73
C LEU A 207 -6.12 11.28 -27.06
N LYS A 208 -6.69 11.63 -28.20
CA LYS A 208 -6.02 11.49 -29.51
C LYS A 208 -4.75 12.35 -29.64
N GLU A 209 -4.68 13.48 -28.96
CA GLU A 209 -3.47 14.34 -29.00
C GLU A 209 -2.31 13.79 -28.16
N ILE A 210 -2.59 12.86 -27.23
CA ILE A 210 -1.61 12.25 -26.35
C ILE A 210 -1.00 11.00 -26.95
N SER A 211 -1.77 10.33 -27.80
CA SER A 211 -1.35 9.12 -28.54
C SER A 211 -1.19 9.53 -30.01
N PRO A 212 0.05 9.81 -30.45
CA PRO A 212 0.33 10.07 -31.86
C PRO A 212 0.08 8.83 -32.71
#